data_b6c7811f07d8cef2e20231b9d9f64e62
#
_entry.id   b6c7811f07d8cef2e20231b9d9f64e62
#
_cell.length_a   1.000
_cell.length_b   1.000
_cell.length_c   1.000
_cell.angle_alpha   90.00
_cell.angle_beta   90.00
_cell.angle_gamma   90.00
#
_symmetry.space_group_name_H-M   'P 1'
#
loop_
_entity.id
_entity.type
_entity.pdbx_description
1 polymer ?
#
loop_
_entity_poly.entity_id
_entity_poly.type
_entity_poly.pdbx_seq_one_letter_code
_entity_poly.pdbx_strand_id
1 'polypeptide(L)'
;MLFRSEDLPKLKAAGAFVISNVAGHCDDDYAAVVEKLADSDADMLEINVSCPNVSAGGMSVGTDPVALANLMDRLRPMTDKPMIVKLTPNVTDITVPARAAVEHGADALSMINTLKGMRINIRTGKPIIANVTGGVSGPAVLPVGLAAVYRVRTALPEIPIIGLGGIDS
;
A
#
# COMPACT_ATOMS: atom_id res chain seq x y z
N MET A 1 4.17 -20.01 -5.38
CA MET A 1 3.67 -18.98 -4.43
C MET A 1 2.94 -19.73 -3.30
N LEU A 2 3.64 -20.00 -2.20
CA LEU A 2 3.16 -20.81 -1.06
C LEU A 2 1.86 -20.24 -0.44
N PHE A 3 1.76 -18.92 -0.29
CA PHE A 3 0.57 -18.29 0.27
C PHE A 3 -0.73 -18.74 -0.43
N ARG A 4 -0.81 -18.66 -1.78
CA ARG A 4 -2.02 -19.04 -2.53
C ARG A 4 -2.37 -20.51 -2.39
N SER A 5 -1.36 -21.40 -2.43
CA SER A 5 -1.59 -22.85 -2.50
C SER A 5 -1.71 -23.53 -1.13
N GLU A 6 -1.15 -22.93 -0.09
CA GLU A 6 -1.06 -23.57 1.23
C GLU A 6 -1.74 -22.75 2.32
N ASP A 7 -1.44 -21.45 2.46
CA ASP A 7 -1.92 -20.67 3.59
C ASP A 7 -3.33 -20.13 3.37
N LEU A 8 -3.63 -19.63 2.17
CA LEU A 8 -4.93 -19.07 1.85
C LEU A 8 -6.08 -20.06 2.05
N PRO A 9 -6.00 -21.33 1.56
CA PRO A 9 -7.05 -22.32 1.82
C PRO A 9 -7.25 -22.61 3.30
N LYS A 10 -6.19 -22.63 4.11
CA LYS A 10 -6.28 -22.84 5.57
C LYS A 10 -6.98 -21.67 6.26
N LEU A 11 -6.66 -20.43 5.87
CA LEU A 11 -7.31 -19.23 6.40
C LEU A 11 -8.80 -19.21 6.04
N LYS A 12 -9.14 -19.53 4.80
CA LYS A 12 -10.53 -19.60 4.36
C LYS A 12 -11.31 -20.72 5.05
N ALA A 13 -10.72 -21.89 5.25
CA ALA A 13 -11.33 -22.98 6.01
C ALA A 13 -11.58 -22.60 7.49
N ALA A 14 -10.78 -21.70 8.05
CA ALA A 14 -10.98 -21.13 9.37
C ALA A 14 -12.02 -19.98 9.40
N GLY A 15 -12.67 -19.66 8.28
CA GLY A 15 -13.65 -18.56 8.17
C GLY A 15 -13.06 -17.17 8.13
N ALA A 16 -11.76 -17.02 7.85
CA ALA A 16 -11.11 -15.72 7.80
C ALA A 16 -11.53 -14.93 6.56
N PHE A 17 -11.74 -13.60 6.72
CA PHE A 17 -11.76 -12.64 5.62
C PHE A 17 -10.33 -12.26 5.28
N VAL A 18 -9.92 -12.48 4.03
CA VAL A 18 -8.52 -12.35 3.62
C VAL A 18 -8.32 -11.23 2.62
N ILE A 19 -7.53 -10.24 3.00
CA ILE A 19 -7.04 -9.18 2.12
C ILE A 19 -5.60 -9.54 1.73
N SER A 20 -5.36 -9.83 0.45
CA SER A 20 -4.03 -10.18 -0.05
C SER A 20 -3.27 -8.93 -0.46
N ASN A 21 -2.12 -8.67 0.20
CA ASN A 21 -1.24 -7.55 -0.15
C ASN A 21 -0.43 -7.89 -1.41
N VAL A 22 -0.51 -7.00 -2.41
CA VAL A 22 0.18 -7.08 -3.70
C VAL A 22 1.27 -6.01 -3.73
N ALA A 23 2.51 -6.41 -3.96
CA ALA A 23 3.64 -5.51 -4.10
C ALA A 23 4.52 -5.94 -5.28
N GLY A 24 5.20 -4.99 -5.92
CA GLY A 24 6.08 -5.21 -7.05
C GLY A 24 7.18 -4.15 -7.13
N HIS A 25 8.22 -4.44 -7.92
CA HIS A 25 9.28 -3.49 -8.24
C HIS A 25 9.06 -2.81 -9.60
N CYS A 26 8.14 -3.31 -10.40
CA CYS A 26 7.69 -2.75 -11.67
C CYS A 26 6.23 -3.17 -11.92
N ASP A 27 5.59 -2.54 -12.91
CA ASP A 27 4.19 -2.80 -13.25
C ASP A 27 3.93 -4.26 -13.63
N ASP A 28 4.91 -4.93 -14.26
CA ASP A 28 4.82 -6.34 -14.62
C ASP A 28 4.76 -7.26 -13.39
N ASP A 29 5.49 -6.92 -12.32
CA ASP A 29 5.43 -7.66 -11.07
C ASP A 29 4.04 -7.59 -10.44
N TYR A 30 3.46 -6.37 -10.39
CA TYR A 30 2.09 -6.19 -9.89
C TYR A 30 1.08 -6.99 -10.72
N ALA A 31 1.14 -6.87 -12.04
CA ALA A 31 0.24 -7.59 -12.96
C ALA A 31 0.36 -9.11 -12.76
N ALA A 32 1.58 -9.64 -12.69
CA ALA A 32 1.81 -11.08 -12.49
C ALA A 32 1.27 -11.61 -11.13
N VAL A 33 1.26 -10.76 -10.08
CA VAL A 33 0.69 -11.13 -8.79
C VAL A 33 -0.83 -11.04 -8.82
N VAL A 34 -1.40 -9.97 -9.40
CA VAL A 34 -2.86 -9.81 -9.55
C VAL A 34 -3.44 -10.95 -10.38
N GLU A 35 -2.84 -11.30 -11.52
CA GLU A 35 -3.26 -12.43 -12.35
C GLU A 35 -3.36 -13.74 -11.56
N LYS A 36 -2.35 -14.01 -10.72
CA LYS A 36 -2.35 -15.22 -9.87
C LYS A 36 -3.38 -15.20 -8.75
N LEU A 37 -3.79 -14.03 -8.30
CA LEU A 37 -4.74 -13.87 -7.20
C LEU A 37 -6.18 -13.63 -7.68
N ALA A 38 -6.38 -13.30 -8.97
CA ALA A 38 -7.69 -13.02 -9.55
C ALA A 38 -8.68 -14.18 -9.28
N ASP A 39 -8.27 -15.41 -9.56
CA ASP A 39 -9.08 -16.63 -9.37
C ASP A 39 -8.85 -17.31 -8.01
N SER A 40 -8.21 -16.63 -7.05
CA SER A 40 -7.99 -17.19 -5.72
C SER A 40 -9.16 -16.93 -4.78
N ASP A 41 -9.18 -17.59 -3.62
CA ASP A 41 -10.19 -17.38 -2.56
C ASP A 41 -9.92 -16.13 -1.70
N ALA A 42 -8.98 -15.26 -2.07
CA ALA A 42 -8.80 -13.96 -1.41
C ALA A 42 -10.06 -13.10 -1.61
N ASP A 43 -10.50 -12.42 -0.56
CA ASP A 43 -11.72 -11.61 -0.62
C ASP A 43 -11.47 -10.24 -1.26
N MET A 44 -10.29 -9.65 -1.02
CA MET A 44 -9.87 -8.36 -1.57
C MET A 44 -8.37 -8.36 -1.89
N LEU A 45 -7.94 -7.45 -2.76
CA LEU A 45 -6.53 -7.19 -3.06
C LEU A 45 -6.12 -5.82 -2.53
N GLU A 46 -5.02 -5.75 -1.76
CA GLU A 46 -4.42 -4.48 -1.34
C GLU A 46 -3.19 -4.20 -2.19
N ILE A 47 -3.27 -3.21 -3.09
CA ILE A 47 -2.17 -2.80 -3.98
C ILE A 47 -1.24 -1.86 -3.20
N ASN A 48 -0.08 -2.36 -2.81
CA ASN A 48 0.90 -1.62 -2.02
C ASN A 48 1.83 -0.82 -2.93
N VAL A 49 1.46 0.41 -3.24
CA VAL A 49 2.19 1.30 -4.15
C VAL A 49 3.37 2.05 -3.50
N SER A 50 3.73 1.67 -2.27
CA SER A 50 4.81 2.32 -1.51
C SER A 50 6.19 1.68 -1.73
N CYS A 51 6.27 0.56 -2.47
CA CYS A 51 7.54 -0.08 -2.80
C CYS A 51 8.33 0.79 -3.80
N PRO A 52 9.66 0.91 -3.64
CA PRO A 52 10.49 1.61 -4.61
C PRO A 52 10.42 0.91 -5.98
N ASN A 53 10.08 1.65 -7.02
CA ASN A 53 10.10 1.16 -8.40
C ASN A 53 11.52 1.27 -8.97
N VAL A 54 12.13 0.14 -9.28
CA VAL A 54 13.52 0.08 -9.82
C VAL A 54 13.58 0.74 -11.20
N SER A 55 12.55 0.57 -12.02
CA SER A 55 12.46 1.15 -13.37
C SER A 55 12.31 2.68 -13.37
N ALA A 56 11.79 3.26 -12.28
CA ALA A 56 11.61 4.70 -12.09
C ALA A 56 12.69 5.33 -11.21
N GLY A 57 13.90 4.76 -11.16
CA GLY A 57 15.00 5.29 -10.37
C GLY A 57 14.81 5.19 -8.85
N GLY A 58 14.01 4.23 -8.39
CA GLY A 58 13.75 4.00 -6.97
C GLY A 58 12.64 4.85 -6.36
N MET A 59 11.92 5.65 -7.16
CA MET A 59 10.71 6.34 -6.69
C MET A 59 9.55 5.35 -6.56
N SER A 60 8.76 5.50 -5.51
CA SER A 60 7.54 4.72 -5.32
C SER A 60 6.46 5.18 -6.31
N VAL A 61 5.77 4.24 -6.95
CA VAL A 61 4.60 4.52 -7.81
C VAL A 61 3.58 5.41 -7.09
N GLY A 62 3.39 5.20 -5.80
CA GLY A 62 2.47 5.97 -4.98
C GLY A 62 2.85 7.44 -4.74
N THR A 63 4.02 7.90 -5.20
CA THR A 63 4.43 9.31 -5.11
C THR A 63 4.17 10.10 -6.39
N ASP A 64 3.88 9.41 -7.50
CA ASP A 64 3.54 9.99 -8.78
C ASP A 64 2.10 9.62 -9.18
N PRO A 65 1.16 10.58 -9.21
CA PRO A 65 -0.24 10.29 -9.52
C PRO A 65 -0.45 9.74 -10.94
N VAL A 66 0.40 10.11 -11.91
CA VAL A 66 0.30 9.60 -13.28
C VAL A 66 0.76 8.14 -13.35
N ALA A 67 1.88 7.81 -12.69
CA ALA A 67 2.35 6.43 -12.62
C ALA A 67 1.34 5.53 -11.87
N LEU A 68 0.73 6.05 -10.80
CA LEU A 68 -0.32 5.35 -10.06
C LEU A 68 -1.57 5.10 -10.93
N ALA A 69 -2.03 6.11 -11.66
CA ALA A 69 -3.16 6.00 -12.58
C ALA A 69 -2.92 4.91 -13.63
N ASN A 70 -1.76 4.96 -14.30
CA ASN A 70 -1.38 3.97 -15.32
C ASN A 70 -1.32 2.55 -14.75
N LEU A 71 -0.76 2.38 -13.55
CA LEU A 71 -0.75 1.08 -12.89
C LEU A 71 -2.18 0.58 -12.61
N MET A 72 -3.05 1.42 -12.06
CA MET A 72 -4.43 1.05 -11.75
C MET A 72 -5.24 0.72 -13.01
N ASP A 73 -5.11 1.50 -14.09
CA ASP A 73 -5.75 1.24 -15.39
C ASP A 73 -5.33 -0.13 -15.95
N ARG A 74 -4.09 -0.53 -15.71
CA ARG A 74 -3.59 -1.86 -16.11
C ARG A 74 -4.14 -2.98 -15.24
N LEU A 75 -4.22 -2.77 -13.91
CA LEU A 75 -4.61 -3.82 -12.96
C LEU A 75 -6.12 -4.03 -12.87
N ARG A 76 -6.91 -2.94 -12.94
CA ARG A 76 -8.35 -3.02 -12.73
C ARG A 76 -9.08 -4.03 -13.61
N PRO A 77 -8.82 -4.11 -14.94
CA PRO A 77 -9.50 -5.08 -15.80
C PRO A 77 -9.08 -6.54 -15.59
N MET A 78 -8.07 -6.81 -14.76
CA MET A 78 -7.54 -8.17 -14.54
C MET A 78 -8.32 -8.96 -13.50
N THR A 79 -9.21 -8.33 -12.71
CA THR A 79 -10.00 -9.00 -11.67
C THR A 79 -11.23 -8.20 -11.28
N ASP A 80 -12.31 -8.89 -10.93
CA ASP A 80 -13.52 -8.28 -10.35
C ASP A 80 -13.45 -8.12 -8.83
N LYS A 81 -12.38 -8.61 -8.19
CA LYS A 81 -12.19 -8.47 -6.74
C LYS A 81 -12.04 -6.99 -6.36
N PRO A 82 -12.59 -6.59 -5.19
CA PRO A 82 -12.36 -5.24 -4.69
C PRO A 82 -10.86 -4.95 -4.51
N MET A 83 -10.43 -3.77 -4.98
CA MET A 83 -9.06 -3.29 -4.88
C MET A 83 -8.94 -2.17 -3.87
N ILE A 84 -8.06 -2.37 -2.88
CA ILE A 84 -7.65 -1.36 -1.92
C ILE A 84 -6.29 -0.81 -2.38
N VAL A 85 -6.11 0.50 -2.44
CA VAL A 85 -4.78 1.09 -2.71
C VAL A 85 -4.16 1.58 -1.40
N LYS A 86 -2.97 1.05 -1.08
CA LYS A 86 -2.21 1.42 0.12
C LYS A 86 -1.28 2.58 -0.14
N LEU A 87 -1.67 3.76 0.38
CA LEU A 87 -1.00 5.02 0.13
C LEU A 87 0.19 5.26 1.05
N THR A 88 1.24 5.87 0.49
CA THR A 88 2.41 6.34 1.23
C THR A 88 2.17 7.73 1.83
N PRO A 89 2.63 7.98 3.07
CA PRO A 89 2.60 9.32 3.66
C PRO A 89 3.75 10.22 3.16
N ASN A 90 4.71 9.66 2.39
CA ASN A 90 5.93 10.37 1.97
C ASN A 90 5.69 11.23 0.72
N VAL A 91 4.64 12.03 0.75
CA VAL A 91 4.21 12.96 -0.30
C VAL A 91 3.84 14.30 0.31
N THR A 92 3.86 15.37 -0.48
CA THR A 92 3.47 16.71 -0.02
C THR A 92 1.96 16.79 0.27
N ASP A 93 1.15 16.19 -0.60
CA ASP A 93 -0.30 16.12 -0.45
C ASP A 93 -0.83 14.73 -0.79
N ILE A 94 -1.28 13.99 0.23
CA ILE A 94 -1.80 12.63 0.08
C ILE A 94 -3.15 12.59 -0.67
N THR A 95 -3.86 13.70 -0.76
CA THR A 95 -5.14 13.74 -1.50
C THR A 95 -4.94 13.60 -3.00
N VAL A 96 -3.76 13.96 -3.52
CA VAL A 96 -3.43 13.85 -4.95
C VAL A 96 -3.36 12.37 -5.39
N PRO A 97 -2.49 11.52 -4.80
CA PRO A 97 -2.49 10.11 -5.16
C PRO A 97 -3.79 9.39 -4.73
N ALA A 98 -4.49 9.85 -3.69
CA ALA A 98 -5.79 9.29 -3.31
C ALA A 98 -6.83 9.48 -4.43
N ARG A 99 -6.93 10.67 -5.01
CA ARG A 99 -7.82 10.93 -6.16
C ARG A 99 -7.44 10.07 -7.36
N ALA A 100 -6.16 10.04 -7.73
CA ALA A 100 -5.70 9.23 -8.85
C ALA A 100 -6.07 7.74 -8.66
N ALA A 101 -5.90 7.18 -7.46
CA ALA A 101 -6.30 5.81 -7.18
C ALA A 101 -7.81 5.57 -7.37
N VAL A 102 -8.65 6.46 -6.83
CA VAL A 102 -10.11 6.32 -6.89
C VAL A 102 -10.64 6.52 -8.30
N GLU A 103 -10.17 7.52 -9.02
CA GLU A 103 -10.56 7.81 -10.40
C GLU A 103 -10.20 6.67 -11.36
N HIS A 104 -9.19 5.86 -11.00
CA HIS A 104 -8.70 4.72 -11.79
C HIS A 104 -9.05 3.35 -11.18
N GLY A 105 -10.13 3.28 -10.40
CA GLY A 105 -10.79 2.02 -10.04
C GLY A 105 -10.41 1.40 -8.70
N ALA A 106 -9.86 2.18 -7.76
CA ALA A 106 -9.76 1.72 -6.37
C ALA A 106 -11.15 1.75 -5.70
N ASP A 107 -11.54 0.64 -5.08
CA ASP A 107 -12.79 0.51 -4.32
C ASP A 107 -12.65 1.02 -2.89
N ALA A 108 -11.44 1.05 -2.37
CA ALA A 108 -11.10 1.55 -1.03
C ALA A 108 -9.64 2.04 -0.98
N LEU A 109 -9.31 2.78 0.07
CA LEU A 109 -7.94 3.20 0.36
C LEU A 109 -7.49 2.64 1.70
N SER A 110 -6.22 2.29 1.84
CA SER A 110 -5.58 2.06 3.13
C SER A 110 -4.44 3.07 3.33
N MET A 111 -4.34 3.63 4.52
CA MET A 111 -3.35 4.65 4.85
C MET A 111 -3.13 4.76 6.36
N ILE A 112 -1.89 4.95 6.75
CA ILE A 112 -0.72 5.25 5.94
C ILE A 112 0.25 4.07 5.92
N ASN A 113 1.07 3.93 4.88
CA ASN A 113 2.29 3.15 4.95
C ASN A 113 3.31 3.86 5.86
N THR A 114 4.49 3.31 6.07
CA THR A 114 5.50 3.85 6.98
C THR A 114 6.08 5.18 6.51
N LEU A 115 6.42 6.04 7.46
CA LEU A 115 7.24 7.23 7.20
C LEU A 115 8.69 6.82 6.93
N LYS A 116 9.36 7.51 6.01
CA LYS A 116 10.79 7.29 5.78
C LYS A 116 11.59 7.93 6.91
N GLY A 117 12.42 7.15 7.58
CA GLY A 117 13.24 7.60 8.68
C GLY A 117 14.62 6.96 8.73
N MET A 118 15.44 7.43 9.66
CA MET A 118 16.81 6.96 9.88
C MET A 118 17.10 6.96 11.38
N ARG A 119 17.96 6.02 11.80
CA ARG A 119 18.54 6.02 13.15
C ARG A 119 20.05 5.83 13.08
N ILE A 120 20.78 6.64 13.83
CA ILE A 120 22.25 6.61 13.91
C ILE A 120 22.66 6.05 15.26
N ASN A 121 23.66 5.17 15.26
CA ASN A 121 24.33 4.76 16.47
C ASN A 121 25.27 5.90 16.92
N ILE A 122 24.93 6.54 18.02
CA ILE A 122 25.66 7.71 18.55
C ILE A 122 27.10 7.43 18.95
N ARG A 123 27.47 6.15 19.22
CA ARG A 123 28.83 5.76 19.59
C ARG A 123 29.72 5.57 18.36
N THR A 124 29.18 5.09 17.27
CA THR A 124 29.94 4.75 16.07
C THR A 124 29.73 5.75 14.92
N GLY A 125 28.74 6.64 15.01
CA GLY A 125 28.36 7.56 13.95
C GLY A 125 27.75 6.89 12.70
N LYS A 126 27.49 5.58 12.75
CA LYS A 126 26.98 4.80 11.60
C LYS A 126 25.46 4.58 11.68
N PRO A 127 24.78 4.43 10.53
CA PRO A 127 23.39 3.97 10.50
C PRO A 127 23.22 2.65 11.25
N ILE A 128 22.07 2.48 11.95
CA ILE A 128 21.77 1.23 12.67
C ILE A 128 21.36 0.12 11.72
N ILE A 129 20.64 0.46 10.65
CA ILE A 129 20.18 -0.50 9.65
C ILE A 129 21.05 -0.42 8.39
N ALA A 130 21.27 -1.57 7.75
CA ALA A 130 22.16 -1.70 6.58
C ALA A 130 21.71 -0.80 5.40
N ASN A 131 20.39 -0.63 5.21
CA ASN A 131 19.82 0.20 4.13
C ASN A 131 19.85 1.71 4.44
N VAL A 132 20.53 2.14 5.50
CA VAL A 132 20.64 3.54 5.94
C VAL A 132 19.31 4.13 6.41
N THR A 133 18.28 4.08 5.58
CA THR A 133 16.91 4.53 5.89
C THR A 133 15.94 3.36 5.87
N GLY A 134 14.83 3.46 6.61
CA GLY A 134 13.77 2.47 6.68
C GLY A 134 12.43 3.07 7.06
N GLY A 135 11.43 2.22 7.16
CA GLY A 135 10.08 2.62 7.59
C GLY A 135 10.00 2.86 9.09
N VAL A 136 9.42 3.98 9.48
CA VAL A 136 9.05 4.29 10.86
C VAL A 136 7.56 3.98 11.05
N SER A 137 7.25 3.18 12.07
CA SER A 137 5.89 2.80 12.47
C SER A 137 5.76 2.82 13.99
N GLY A 138 4.59 2.46 14.50
CA GLY A 138 4.29 2.40 15.93
C GLY A 138 3.56 3.66 16.42
N PRO A 139 3.33 3.82 17.73
CA PRO A 139 2.47 4.87 18.30
C PRO A 139 2.85 6.31 17.91
N ALA A 140 4.14 6.56 17.69
CA ALA A 140 4.65 7.88 17.31
C ALA A 140 4.12 8.39 15.95
N VAL A 141 3.65 7.51 15.06
CA VAL A 141 3.12 7.93 13.75
C VAL A 141 1.61 8.15 13.74
N LEU A 142 0.90 7.85 14.84
CA LEU A 142 -0.55 8.02 14.93
C LEU A 142 -1.04 9.42 14.53
N PRO A 143 -0.46 10.53 15.01
CA PRO A 143 -0.92 11.87 14.62
C PRO A 143 -0.79 12.14 13.14
N VAL A 144 0.24 11.58 12.48
CA VAL A 144 0.46 11.72 11.03
C VAL A 144 -0.57 10.90 10.26
N GLY A 145 -0.81 9.65 10.68
CA GLY A 145 -1.84 8.78 10.09
C GLY A 145 -3.23 9.39 10.20
N LEU A 146 -3.59 9.90 11.38
CA LEU A 146 -4.88 10.53 11.63
C LEU A 146 -5.08 11.78 10.76
N ALA A 147 -4.06 12.64 10.64
CA ALA A 147 -4.11 13.82 9.79
C ALA A 147 -4.27 13.45 8.29
N ALA A 148 -3.59 12.41 7.83
CA ALA A 148 -3.72 11.90 6.47
C ALA A 148 -5.15 11.39 6.18
N VAL A 149 -5.70 10.55 7.08
CA VAL A 149 -7.07 10.03 6.97
C VAL A 149 -8.09 11.18 6.97
N TYR A 150 -7.95 12.16 7.86
CA TYR A 150 -8.83 13.31 7.91
C TYR A 150 -8.83 14.11 6.60
N ARG A 151 -7.64 14.40 6.04
CA ARG A 151 -7.51 15.13 4.77
C ARG A 151 -8.16 14.38 3.60
N VAL A 152 -7.90 13.08 3.48
CA VAL A 152 -8.47 12.26 2.40
C VAL A 152 -9.99 12.11 2.59
N ARG A 153 -10.48 11.85 3.81
CA ARG A 153 -11.92 11.78 4.09
C ARG A 153 -12.64 13.09 3.74
N THR A 154 -12.01 14.25 4.02
CA THR A 154 -12.59 15.55 3.65
C THR A 154 -12.62 15.75 2.13
N ALA A 155 -11.60 15.28 1.42
CA ALA A 155 -11.48 15.43 -0.03
C ALA A 155 -12.31 14.42 -0.84
N LEU A 156 -12.54 13.22 -0.27
CA LEU A 156 -13.21 12.06 -0.87
C LEU A 156 -14.14 11.42 0.18
N PRO A 157 -15.30 12.03 0.46
CA PRO A 157 -16.15 11.63 1.58
C PRO A 157 -16.77 10.24 1.44
N GLU A 158 -16.92 9.74 0.23
CA GLU A 158 -17.64 8.48 -0.04
C GLU A 158 -16.71 7.24 -0.04
N ILE A 159 -15.38 7.42 -0.25
CA ILE A 159 -14.48 6.28 -0.37
C ILE A 159 -14.25 5.59 0.98
N PRO A 160 -14.36 4.26 1.10
CA PRO A 160 -13.97 3.55 2.30
C PRO A 160 -12.47 3.72 2.59
N ILE A 161 -12.11 3.94 3.87
CA ILE A 161 -10.71 4.13 4.28
C ILE A 161 -10.40 3.19 5.44
N ILE A 162 -9.31 2.43 5.31
CA ILE A 162 -8.71 1.64 6.38
C ILE A 162 -7.54 2.47 6.96
N GLY A 163 -7.72 2.97 8.18
CA GLY A 163 -6.67 3.71 8.90
C GLY A 163 -5.61 2.78 9.46
N LEU A 164 -4.35 3.10 9.23
CA LEU A 164 -3.18 2.35 9.67
C LEU A 164 -2.14 3.29 10.28
N GLY A 165 -1.40 2.79 11.28
CA GLY A 165 -0.24 3.48 11.84
C GLY A 165 -0.44 3.99 13.26
N GLY A 166 0.05 3.20 14.23
CA GLY A 166 0.07 3.56 15.64
C GLY A 166 -1.28 3.45 16.36
N ILE A 167 -2.27 2.83 15.75
CA ILE A 167 -3.60 2.58 16.38
C ILE A 167 -3.45 1.35 17.28
N ASP A 168 -3.80 1.47 18.54
CA ASP A 168 -3.63 0.44 19.57
C ASP A 168 -4.92 0.18 20.39
N SER A 169 -5.97 0.95 20.15
CA SER A 169 -7.28 0.79 20.83
C SER A 169 -8.40 1.47 20.05
#